data_5515c38e39fb15b09309c860cabf89ee
#
_entry.id   5515c38e39fb15b09309c860cabf89ee
#
_cell.length_a   1.000
_cell.length_b   1.000
_cell.length_c   1.000
_cell.angle_alpha   90.00
_cell.angle_beta   90.00
_cell.angle_gamma   90.00
#
_symmetry.space_group_name_H-M   'P 1'
#
loop_
_entity.id
_entity.type
_entity.pdbx_description
1 polymer ?
#
loop_
_entity_poly.entity_id
_entity_poly.type
_entity_poly.pdbx_seq_one_letter_code
_entity_poly.pdbx_strand_id
1 'polypeptide(L)'
;MSTEDLAFIEQLEKIVQDRLQGPTEQSYTAQLATAGVERIAQKIGEEGVELALAAVSGKREQIIDEASDLVFHLIVLLANQQLTLSDIAMRLKSRHYD
;
A
#
# COMPACT_ATOMS: atom_id res chain seq x y z
N MET A 1 13.47 -6.38 12.46
CA MET A 1 13.34 -5.52 11.27
C MET A 1 14.37 -4.40 11.35
N SER A 2 15.12 -4.19 10.29
CA SER A 2 16.16 -3.16 10.29
C SER A 2 15.55 -1.77 9.99
N THR A 3 16.29 -0.73 10.40
CA THR A 3 15.90 0.64 10.08
C THR A 3 15.90 0.86 8.57
N GLU A 4 16.81 0.20 7.84
CA GLU A 4 16.89 0.31 6.39
C GLU A 4 15.66 -0.26 5.70
N ASP A 5 15.12 -1.35 6.22
CA ASP A 5 13.91 -1.94 5.66
C ASP A 5 12.71 -1.01 5.83
N LEU A 6 12.58 -0.41 7.00
CA LEU A 6 11.52 0.59 7.23
C LEU A 6 11.71 1.83 6.37
N ALA A 7 12.95 2.26 6.20
CA ALA A 7 13.26 3.41 5.35
C ALA A 7 12.85 3.16 3.89
N PHE A 8 12.94 1.91 3.44
CA PHE A 8 12.49 1.57 2.09
C PHE A 8 10.99 1.83 1.90
N ILE A 9 10.19 1.54 2.93
CA ILE A 9 8.74 1.80 2.85
C ILE A 9 8.48 3.30 2.66
N GLU A 10 9.25 4.15 3.34
CA GLU A 10 9.16 5.61 3.14
C GLU A 10 9.58 6.01 1.72
N GLN A 11 10.64 5.37 1.19
CA GLN A 11 11.06 5.61 -0.18
C GLN A 11 9.99 5.18 -1.18
N LEU A 12 9.37 4.04 -0.93
CA LEU A 12 8.29 3.54 -1.79
C LEU A 12 7.14 4.53 -1.84
N GLU A 13 6.79 5.11 -0.71
CA GLU A 13 5.74 6.13 -0.66
C GLU A 13 6.08 7.31 -1.59
N LYS A 14 7.32 7.78 -1.55
CA LYS A 14 7.75 8.88 -2.41
C LYS A 14 7.72 8.49 -3.88
N ILE A 15 8.15 7.26 -4.19
CA ILE A 15 8.11 6.74 -5.55
C ILE A 15 6.67 6.70 -6.06
N VAL A 16 5.74 6.22 -5.24
CA VAL A 16 4.32 6.15 -5.58
C VAL A 16 3.76 7.55 -5.82
N GLN A 17 4.02 8.49 -4.91
CA GLN A 17 3.56 9.87 -5.05
C GLN A 17 4.03 10.49 -6.35
N ASP A 18 5.28 10.22 -6.71
CA ASP A 18 5.87 10.74 -7.94
C ASP A 18 5.21 10.11 -9.18
N ARG A 19 5.03 8.80 -9.17
CA ARG A 19 4.49 8.07 -10.32
C ARG A 19 3.01 8.30 -10.57
N LEU A 20 2.25 8.70 -9.56
CA LEU A 20 0.84 9.03 -9.74
C LEU A 20 0.64 10.14 -10.77
N GLN A 21 1.63 11.00 -10.94
CA GLN A 21 1.58 12.12 -11.88
C GLN A 21 2.35 11.85 -13.17
N GLY A 22 2.90 10.65 -13.30
CA GLY A 22 3.73 10.27 -14.44
C GLY A 22 2.95 9.71 -15.61
N PRO A 23 3.66 9.39 -16.70
CA PRO A 23 3.04 8.80 -17.88
C PRO A 23 2.41 7.43 -17.59
N THR A 24 1.16 7.26 -18.01
CA THR A 24 0.37 6.05 -17.74
C THR A 24 1.03 4.78 -18.30
N GLU A 25 1.60 4.86 -19.49
CA GLU A 25 2.18 3.70 -20.17
C GLU A 25 3.48 3.21 -19.53
N GLN A 26 4.05 3.96 -18.59
CA GLN A 26 5.33 3.61 -17.97
C GLN A 26 5.20 3.09 -16.54
N SER A 27 3.99 3.07 -16.00
CA SER A 27 3.84 2.78 -14.58
C SER A 27 2.46 2.21 -14.26
N TYR A 28 2.46 1.07 -13.57
CA TYR A 28 1.23 0.50 -13.03
C TYR A 28 0.54 1.49 -12.07
N THR A 29 1.33 2.20 -11.26
CA THR A 29 0.81 3.20 -10.34
C THR A 29 0.08 4.32 -11.08
N ALA A 30 0.65 4.82 -12.18
CA ALA A 30 0.01 5.84 -12.99
C ALA A 30 -1.26 5.31 -13.64
N GLN A 31 -1.27 4.04 -14.06
CA GLN A 31 -2.45 3.39 -14.61
C GLN A 31 -3.59 3.32 -13.58
N LEU A 32 -3.26 2.97 -12.34
CA LEU A 32 -4.23 2.95 -11.25
C LEU A 32 -4.81 4.33 -11.00
N ALA A 33 -3.97 5.35 -10.99
CA ALA A 33 -4.42 6.74 -10.78
C ALA A 33 -5.40 7.15 -11.88
N THR A 34 -5.10 6.81 -13.13
CA THR A 34 -5.96 7.11 -14.26
C THR A 34 -7.30 6.36 -14.18
N ALA A 35 -7.27 5.11 -13.73
CA ALA A 35 -8.48 4.32 -13.56
C ALA A 35 -9.37 4.83 -12.42
N GLY A 36 -8.78 5.53 -11.45
CA GLY A 36 -9.52 6.19 -10.39
C GLY A 36 -9.63 5.42 -9.09
N VAL A 37 -10.18 6.09 -8.08
CA VAL A 37 -10.24 5.57 -6.71
C VAL A 37 -11.02 4.27 -6.61
N GLU A 38 -12.05 4.09 -7.43
CA GLU A 38 -12.85 2.85 -7.38
C GLU A 38 -12.01 1.63 -7.72
N ARG A 39 -11.13 1.74 -8.74
CA ARG A 39 -10.24 0.65 -9.10
C ARG A 39 -9.21 0.38 -8.02
N ILE A 40 -8.66 1.44 -7.43
CA ILE A 40 -7.70 1.31 -6.32
C ILE A 40 -8.37 0.62 -5.12
N ALA A 41 -9.59 1.06 -4.78
CA ALA A 41 -10.34 0.46 -3.68
C ALA A 41 -10.66 -1.01 -3.94
N GLN A 42 -10.99 -1.36 -5.19
CA GLN A 42 -11.22 -2.75 -5.58
C GLN A 42 -9.97 -3.59 -5.33
N LYS A 43 -8.80 -3.09 -5.71
CA LYS A 43 -7.54 -3.81 -5.48
C LYS A 43 -7.29 -4.03 -3.98
N ILE A 44 -7.56 -3.03 -3.16
CA ILE A 44 -7.40 -3.17 -1.70
C ILE A 44 -8.31 -4.28 -1.17
N GLY A 45 -9.57 -4.31 -1.61
CA GLY A 45 -10.50 -5.34 -1.19
C GLY A 45 -10.04 -6.73 -1.61
N GLU A 46 -9.61 -6.89 -2.87
CA GLU A 46 -9.10 -8.16 -3.38
C GLU A 46 -7.87 -8.63 -2.62
N GLU A 47 -6.89 -7.74 -2.42
CA GLU A 47 -5.66 -8.11 -1.73
C GLU A 47 -5.92 -8.44 -0.25
N GLY A 48 -6.87 -7.76 0.37
CA GLY A 48 -7.25 -8.06 1.74
C GLY A 48 -7.82 -9.46 1.89
N VAL A 49 -8.70 -9.87 0.98
CA VAL A 49 -9.26 -11.21 0.97
C VAL A 49 -8.16 -12.25 0.71
N GLU A 50 -7.30 -11.99 -0.27
CA GLU A 50 -6.21 -12.91 -0.61
C GLU A 50 -5.24 -13.09 0.56
N LEU A 51 -4.95 -12.00 1.28
CA LEU A 51 -4.09 -12.08 2.47
C LEU A 51 -4.76 -12.94 3.56
N ALA A 52 -6.04 -12.75 3.79
CA ALA A 52 -6.77 -13.53 4.78
C ALA A 52 -6.74 -15.02 4.44
N LEU A 53 -6.96 -15.36 3.17
CA LEU A 53 -6.90 -16.75 2.72
C LEU A 53 -5.49 -17.32 2.84
N ALA A 54 -4.47 -16.53 2.51
CA ALA A 54 -3.09 -16.95 2.67
C ALA A 54 -2.76 -17.23 4.14
N ALA A 55 -3.24 -16.39 5.04
CA ALA A 55 -3.03 -16.55 6.47
C ALA A 55 -3.65 -17.87 6.98
N VAL A 56 -4.85 -18.18 6.52
CA VAL A 56 -5.53 -19.42 6.90
C VAL A 56 -4.78 -20.65 6.36
N SER A 57 -4.21 -20.56 5.16
CA SER A 57 -3.43 -21.66 4.57
C SER A 57 -2.10 -21.88 5.28
N GLY A 58 -1.59 -20.88 5.98
CA GLY A 58 -0.34 -20.96 6.75
C GLY A 58 0.93 -20.95 5.92
N LYS A 59 0.85 -20.66 4.64
CA LYS A 59 2.04 -20.61 3.76
C LYS A 59 2.72 -19.26 3.86
N ARG A 60 3.84 -19.23 4.56
CA ARG A 60 4.55 -18.00 4.92
C ARG A 60 4.87 -17.12 3.71
N GLU A 61 5.35 -17.71 2.63
CA GLU A 61 5.71 -16.91 1.43
C GLU A 61 4.50 -16.29 0.79
N GLN A 62 3.37 -16.99 0.78
CA GLN A 62 2.12 -16.41 0.27
C GLN A 62 1.63 -15.27 1.15
N ILE A 63 1.75 -15.42 2.48
CA ILE A 63 1.38 -14.36 3.41
C ILE A 63 2.22 -13.11 3.14
N ILE A 64 3.53 -13.28 2.95
CA ILE A 64 4.42 -12.16 2.66
C ILE A 64 4.04 -11.48 1.34
N ASP A 65 3.79 -12.28 0.29
CA ASP A 65 3.44 -11.74 -1.02
C ASP A 65 2.12 -10.95 -0.97
N GLU A 66 1.09 -11.54 -0.35
CA GLU A 66 -0.22 -10.88 -0.31
C GLU A 66 -0.22 -9.66 0.61
N ALA A 67 0.52 -9.72 1.72
CA ALA A 67 0.68 -8.56 2.60
C ALA A 67 1.44 -7.44 1.88
N SER A 68 2.45 -7.79 1.08
CA SER A 68 3.22 -6.83 0.30
C SER A 68 2.32 -6.12 -0.72
N ASP A 69 1.48 -6.89 -1.41
CA ASP A 69 0.53 -6.33 -2.38
C ASP A 69 -0.46 -5.40 -1.71
N LEU A 70 -0.97 -5.79 -0.53
CA LEU A 70 -1.91 -4.97 0.21
C LEU A 70 -1.26 -3.66 0.65
N VAL A 71 -0.05 -3.72 1.20
CA VAL A 71 0.66 -2.52 1.65
C VAL A 71 0.93 -1.58 0.47
N PHE A 72 1.35 -2.15 -0.67
CA PHE A 72 1.59 -1.33 -1.88
C PHE A 72 0.32 -0.58 -2.29
N HIS A 73 -0.80 -1.30 -2.41
CA HIS A 73 -2.06 -0.67 -2.84
C HIS A 73 -2.59 0.30 -1.79
N LEU A 74 -2.33 0.05 -0.51
CA LEU A 74 -2.66 1.01 0.54
C LEU A 74 -1.90 2.32 0.34
N ILE A 75 -0.61 2.23 0.04
CA ILE A 75 0.21 3.42 -0.22
C ILE A 75 -0.33 4.19 -1.42
N VAL A 76 -0.71 3.47 -2.48
CA VAL A 76 -1.31 4.09 -3.67
C VAL A 76 -2.62 4.81 -3.32
N LEU A 77 -3.48 4.16 -2.55
CA LEU A 77 -4.75 4.77 -2.14
C LEU A 77 -4.52 6.04 -1.33
N LEU A 78 -3.63 5.98 -0.35
CA LEU A 78 -3.34 7.13 0.50
C LEU A 78 -2.82 8.30 -0.35
N ALA A 79 -1.87 8.04 -1.24
CA ALA A 79 -1.32 9.07 -2.12
C ALA A 79 -2.41 9.65 -3.03
N ASN A 80 -3.28 8.81 -3.57
CA ASN A 80 -4.40 9.24 -4.41
C ASN A 80 -5.35 10.16 -3.67
N GLN A 81 -5.48 9.99 -2.35
CA GLN A 81 -6.37 10.78 -1.50
C GLN A 81 -5.62 11.92 -0.77
N GLN A 82 -4.39 12.23 -1.18
CA GLN A 82 -3.53 13.23 -0.56
C GLN A 82 -3.31 12.98 0.94
N LEU A 83 -3.22 11.69 1.29
CA LEU A 83 -2.89 11.24 2.64
C LEU A 83 -1.52 10.57 2.63
N THR A 84 -0.93 10.39 3.80
CA THR A 84 0.41 9.83 3.93
C THR A 84 0.45 8.70 4.95
N LEU A 85 1.51 7.90 4.88
CA LEU A 85 1.77 6.90 5.91
C LEU A 85 1.97 7.55 7.28
N SER A 86 2.49 8.78 7.31
CA SER A 86 2.64 9.52 8.55
C SER A 86 1.28 9.78 9.20
N ASP A 87 0.26 10.10 8.40
CA ASP A 87 -1.10 10.28 8.93
C ASP A 87 -1.59 9.01 9.63
N ILE A 88 -1.32 7.87 9.04
CA ILE A 88 -1.72 6.57 9.60
C ILE A 88 -0.92 6.28 10.87
N ALA A 89 0.40 6.49 10.83
CA ALA A 89 1.26 6.26 11.97
C ALA A 89 0.84 7.13 13.17
N MET A 90 0.51 8.39 12.92
CA MET A 90 0.06 9.30 13.97
C MET A 90 -1.26 8.83 14.59
N ARG A 91 -2.19 8.35 13.77
CA ARG A 91 -3.46 7.85 14.27
C ARG A 91 -3.27 6.57 15.10
N LEU A 92 -2.43 5.66 14.64
CA LEU A 92 -2.11 4.45 15.40
C LEU A 92 -1.48 4.80 16.73
N LYS A 93 -0.55 5.76 16.71
CA LYS A 93 0.11 6.22 17.92
C LYS A 93 -0.90 6.78 18.92
N SER A 94 -1.83 7.62 18.46
CA SER A 94 -2.84 8.20 19.34
C SER A 94 -3.78 7.17 19.97
N ARG A 95 -4.00 6.05 19.28
CA ARG A 95 -4.88 4.98 19.76
C ARG A 95 -4.21 4.01 20.74
N HIS A 96 -2.89 3.95 20.74
CA HIS A 96 -2.15 2.91 21.46
C HIS A 96 -1.19 3.46 22.50
N TYR A 97 -1.41 4.68 22.95
CA TYR A 97 -0.58 5.32 23.95
C TYR A 97 -1.19 5.36 25.33
N ASP A 98 -2.27 4.66 25.53
CA ASP A 98 -2.96 4.66 26.82
C ASP A 98 -2.47 3.58 27.76
#